data_bf4f47e917ff991de84bb285760b14d9
#
_entry.id   bf4f47e917ff991de84bb285760b14d9
#
_cell.length_a   1.000
_cell.length_b   1.000
_cell.length_c   1.000
_cell.angle_alpha   90.00
_cell.angle_beta   90.00
_cell.angle_gamma   90.00
#
_symmetry.space_group_name_H-M   'P 1'
#
loop_
_entity.id
_entity.type
_entity.pdbx_description
1 polymer ?
#
loop_
_entity_poly.entity_id
_entity_poly.type
_entity_poly.pdbx_seq_one_letter_code
_entity_poly.pdbx_strand_id
1 'polypeptide(L)'
;KAVENYRNTLHAMGIRRGDTVGLYTANRAEFVYVYMAVVSLGAIIVPINNSLVDREVDFILRDAESKLLISDMPLTVSMPFIDIHDLDYRASAENAPKAPAFPADLTEDDVCALIYTSGTTGSPKGAMITHKNQVRNVEQYTAVVRFKPEDKVLCVLPMFHCYGLTTVVLGSLYHHSTIVILRSKSPTEIINTIMKYSVTIAIMVPPLYNLLARRGEPSSMKTVHTFVSGGASLPQPVAQSFYERFGHPVQEGYGLTCLLYTSDA
;
A
#
# COMPACT_ATOMS: atom_id res chain seq x y z
N LYS A 1 5.92 5.90 -17.08
CA LYS A 1 4.91 6.50 -17.96
C LYS A 1 3.57 6.70 -17.25
N ALA A 2 2.90 5.64 -16.71
CA ALA A 2 1.60 5.81 -16.03
C ALA A 2 1.68 6.84 -14.89
N VAL A 3 2.61 6.70 -13.96
CA VAL A 3 2.82 7.66 -12.86
C VAL A 3 3.02 9.08 -13.37
N GLU A 4 3.77 9.28 -14.45
CA GLU A 4 4.00 10.60 -15.06
C GLU A 4 2.71 11.22 -15.59
N ASN A 5 1.86 10.42 -16.23
CA ASN A 5 0.57 10.88 -16.74
C ASN A 5 -0.36 11.32 -15.60
N TYR A 6 -0.46 10.51 -14.54
CA TYR A 6 -1.22 10.86 -13.34
C TYR A 6 -0.67 12.13 -12.67
N ARG A 7 0.65 12.26 -12.58
CA ARG A 7 1.32 13.44 -12.05
C ARG A 7 0.95 14.70 -12.83
N ASN A 8 1.02 14.65 -14.17
CA ASN A 8 0.65 15.76 -15.04
C ASN A 8 -0.82 16.14 -14.87
N THR A 9 -1.71 15.15 -14.82
CA THR A 9 -3.16 15.36 -14.64
C THR A 9 -3.47 16.00 -13.29
N LEU A 10 -2.91 15.48 -12.20
CA LEU A 10 -3.11 16.04 -10.86
C LEU A 10 -2.56 17.48 -10.76
N HIS A 11 -1.40 17.73 -11.37
CA HIS A 11 -0.85 19.07 -11.45
C HIS A 11 -1.76 20.04 -12.24
N ALA A 12 -2.33 19.59 -13.36
CA ALA A 12 -3.30 20.37 -14.15
C ALA A 12 -4.60 20.64 -13.37
N MET A 13 -5.00 19.71 -12.47
CA MET A 13 -6.12 19.89 -11.54
C MET A 13 -5.80 20.82 -10.35
N GLY A 14 -4.58 21.36 -10.28
CA GLY A 14 -4.19 22.34 -9.28
C GLY A 14 -3.54 21.75 -8.04
N ILE A 15 -3.16 20.47 -8.02
CA ILE A 15 -2.38 19.88 -6.91
C ILE A 15 -0.93 20.39 -6.97
N ARG A 16 -0.43 20.85 -5.82
CA ARG A 16 0.89 21.47 -5.66
C ARG A 16 1.60 20.89 -4.45
N ARG A 17 2.88 21.20 -4.29
CA ARG A 17 3.65 20.87 -3.09
C ARG A 17 2.93 21.32 -1.82
N GLY A 18 2.90 20.45 -0.82
CA GLY A 18 2.25 20.68 0.46
C GLY A 18 0.74 20.48 0.46
N ASP A 19 0.08 20.36 -0.71
CA ASP A 19 -1.33 20.01 -0.75
C ASP A 19 -1.54 18.56 -0.29
N THR A 20 -2.63 18.31 0.42
CA THR A 20 -3.00 16.97 0.88
C THR A 20 -4.08 16.36 -0.01
N VAL A 21 -3.92 15.09 -0.39
CA VAL A 21 -4.83 14.35 -1.28
C VAL A 21 -5.26 13.05 -0.63
N GLY A 22 -6.57 12.90 -0.40
CA GLY A 22 -7.17 11.65 0.08
C GLY A 22 -7.25 10.60 -1.02
N LEU A 23 -6.96 9.34 -0.68
CA LEU A 23 -7.07 8.19 -1.57
C LEU A 23 -7.86 7.07 -0.90
N TYR A 24 -9.11 6.88 -1.32
CA TYR A 24 -10.03 5.88 -0.79
C TYR A 24 -10.39 4.88 -1.89
N THR A 25 -9.70 3.73 -1.93
CA THR A 25 -9.89 2.74 -2.98
C THR A 25 -9.44 1.35 -2.55
N ALA A 26 -10.02 0.33 -3.16
CA ALA A 26 -9.55 -1.04 -3.03
C ALA A 26 -8.16 -1.22 -3.66
N ASN A 27 -7.51 -2.38 -3.40
CA ASN A 27 -6.24 -2.72 -4.05
C ASN A 27 -6.37 -2.68 -5.57
N ARG A 28 -5.56 -1.86 -6.24
CA ARG A 28 -5.54 -1.71 -7.70
C ARG A 28 -4.26 -1.00 -8.16
N ALA A 29 -3.94 -1.11 -9.43
CA ALA A 29 -2.73 -0.50 -9.99
C ALA A 29 -2.76 1.03 -9.88
N GLU A 30 -3.94 1.62 -10.07
CA GLU A 30 -4.15 3.07 -10.01
C GLU A 30 -3.88 3.64 -8.61
N PHE A 31 -4.07 2.84 -7.53
CA PHE A 31 -3.63 3.23 -6.18
C PHE A 31 -2.13 3.58 -6.20
N VAL A 32 -1.31 2.71 -6.80
CA VAL A 32 0.15 2.91 -6.88
C VAL A 32 0.47 4.12 -7.73
N TYR A 33 -0.22 4.30 -8.86
CA TYR A 33 0.02 5.43 -9.76
C TYR A 33 -0.32 6.75 -9.10
N VAL A 34 -1.48 6.85 -8.43
CA VAL A 34 -1.89 8.05 -7.68
C VAL A 34 -0.93 8.33 -6.54
N TYR A 35 -0.59 7.30 -5.74
CA TYR A 35 0.34 7.44 -4.62
C TYR A 35 1.65 8.08 -5.07
N MET A 36 2.30 7.46 -6.06
CA MET A 36 3.59 7.94 -6.58
C MET A 36 3.49 9.29 -7.28
N ALA A 37 2.36 9.57 -7.96
CA ALA A 37 2.13 10.85 -8.62
C ALA A 37 2.01 12.00 -7.60
N VAL A 38 1.21 11.83 -6.55
CA VAL A 38 1.04 12.81 -5.46
C VAL A 38 2.36 13.10 -4.78
N VAL A 39 3.05 12.04 -4.32
CA VAL A 39 4.34 12.15 -3.63
C VAL A 39 5.40 12.83 -4.51
N SER A 40 5.40 12.55 -5.81
CA SER A 40 6.35 13.15 -6.77
C SER A 40 6.08 14.64 -7.09
N LEU A 41 4.90 15.15 -6.74
CA LEU A 41 4.59 16.59 -6.77
C LEU A 41 5.04 17.33 -5.49
N GLY A 42 5.58 16.60 -4.50
CA GLY A 42 5.83 17.12 -3.16
C GLY A 42 4.52 17.34 -2.38
N ALA A 43 3.43 16.75 -2.83
CA ALA A 43 2.15 16.73 -2.14
C ALA A 43 2.06 15.55 -1.17
N ILE A 44 1.12 15.60 -0.24
CA ILE A 44 0.97 14.64 0.86
C ILE A 44 -0.20 13.71 0.54
N ILE A 45 0.04 12.41 0.49
CA ILE A 45 -1.02 11.43 0.27
C ILE A 45 -1.63 10.95 1.60
N VAL A 46 -2.96 10.77 1.61
CA VAL A 46 -3.71 10.19 2.73
C VAL A 46 -4.38 8.91 2.27
N PRO A 47 -3.71 7.75 2.39
CA PRO A 47 -4.37 6.47 2.13
C PRO A 47 -5.44 6.21 3.18
N ILE A 48 -6.68 6.04 2.76
CA ILE A 48 -7.82 5.89 3.66
C ILE A 48 -8.35 4.46 3.60
N ASN A 49 -8.67 3.89 4.76
CA ASN A 49 -9.29 2.58 4.87
C ASN A 49 -10.65 2.57 4.14
N ASN A 50 -10.75 1.77 3.08
CA ASN A 50 -11.94 1.65 2.25
C ASN A 50 -13.11 0.87 2.88
N SER A 51 -13.03 0.58 4.18
CA SER A 51 -14.14 0.05 4.98
C SER A 51 -14.77 1.10 5.90
N LEU A 52 -14.22 2.31 5.95
CA LEU A 52 -14.76 3.42 6.72
C LEU A 52 -16.03 3.99 6.05
N VAL A 53 -16.95 4.51 6.87
CA VAL A 53 -18.16 5.17 6.36
C VAL A 53 -17.90 6.65 6.07
N ASP A 54 -18.77 7.28 5.28
CA ASP A 54 -18.65 8.66 4.80
C ASP A 54 -18.25 9.65 5.90
N ARG A 55 -18.88 9.57 7.09
CA ARG A 55 -18.58 10.47 8.22
C ARG A 55 -17.13 10.34 8.71
N GLU A 56 -16.61 9.11 8.74
CA GLU A 56 -15.24 8.85 9.19
C GLU A 56 -14.24 9.32 8.14
N VAL A 57 -14.55 9.08 6.88
CA VAL A 57 -13.75 9.57 5.74
C VAL A 57 -13.71 11.10 5.74
N ASP A 58 -14.87 11.75 5.86
CA ASP A 58 -14.98 13.21 5.89
C ASP A 58 -14.23 13.82 7.09
N PHE A 59 -14.24 13.16 8.25
CA PHE A 59 -13.42 13.57 9.39
C PHE A 59 -11.93 13.55 9.07
N ILE A 60 -11.43 12.43 8.53
CA ILE A 60 -10.01 12.28 8.16
C ILE A 60 -9.60 13.35 7.14
N LEU A 61 -10.43 13.57 6.13
CA LEU A 61 -10.13 14.52 5.07
C LEU A 61 -10.09 15.96 5.57
N ARG A 62 -10.96 16.33 6.52
CA ARG A 62 -10.96 17.65 7.16
C ARG A 62 -9.76 17.83 8.10
N ASP A 63 -9.46 16.82 8.94
CA ASP A 63 -8.31 16.84 9.84
C ASP A 63 -6.98 16.93 9.09
N ALA A 64 -6.91 16.26 7.94
CA ALA A 64 -5.77 16.31 7.02
C ALA A 64 -5.74 17.55 6.12
N GLU A 65 -6.72 18.47 6.21
CA GLU A 65 -6.88 19.63 5.31
C GLU A 65 -6.81 19.24 3.83
N SER A 66 -7.44 18.11 3.47
CA SER A 66 -7.34 17.54 2.13
C SER A 66 -7.98 18.44 1.08
N LYS A 67 -7.29 18.67 -0.02
CA LYS A 67 -7.74 19.48 -1.15
C LYS A 67 -8.60 18.72 -2.15
N LEU A 68 -8.40 17.42 -2.23
CA LEU A 68 -9.05 16.51 -3.17
C LEU A 68 -9.20 15.13 -2.56
N LEU A 69 -10.34 14.47 -2.81
CA LEU A 69 -10.51 13.03 -2.60
C LEU A 69 -10.52 12.30 -3.94
N ILE A 70 -9.74 11.23 -4.05
CA ILE A 70 -9.76 10.28 -5.16
C ILE A 70 -10.34 8.96 -4.62
N SER A 71 -11.42 8.45 -5.24
CA SER A 71 -12.11 7.26 -4.76
C SER A 71 -12.60 6.37 -5.90
N ASP A 72 -12.76 5.06 -5.65
CA ASP A 72 -13.36 4.10 -6.58
C ASP A 72 -14.85 3.82 -6.28
N MET A 73 -15.43 4.58 -5.36
CA MET A 73 -16.87 4.54 -5.04
C MET A 73 -17.36 5.93 -4.62
N PRO A 74 -18.64 6.23 -4.84
CA PRO A 74 -19.21 7.51 -4.42
C PRO A 74 -19.22 7.63 -2.89
N LEU A 75 -18.86 8.81 -2.39
CA LEU A 75 -18.88 9.17 -0.98
C LEU A 75 -19.51 10.54 -0.81
N THR A 76 -20.21 10.74 0.31
CA THR A 76 -20.75 12.05 0.71
C THR A 76 -19.74 12.74 1.62
N VAL A 77 -18.91 13.59 1.03
CA VAL A 77 -17.85 14.34 1.74
C VAL A 77 -17.92 15.83 1.42
N SER A 78 -17.34 16.67 2.28
CA SER A 78 -17.43 18.14 2.20
C SER A 78 -16.41 18.77 1.25
N MET A 79 -15.61 17.98 0.56
CA MET A 79 -14.54 18.49 -0.32
C MET A 79 -14.66 17.99 -1.77
N PRO A 80 -13.87 18.58 -2.71
CA PRO A 80 -13.82 18.11 -4.09
C PRO A 80 -13.47 16.63 -4.18
N PHE A 81 -14.22 15.92 -5.02
CA PHE A 81 -14.11 14.49 -5.26
C PHE A 81 -13.89 14.21 -6.75
N ILE A 82 -13.09 13.20 -7.06
CA ILE A 82 -12.98 12.64 -8.40
C ILE A 82 -13.03 11.11 -8.33
N ASP A 83 -13.82 10.51 -9.23
CA ASP A 83 -13.79 9.05 -9.43
C ASP A 83 -12.44 8.63 -10.03
N ILE A 84 -11.86 7.56 -9.50
CA ILE A 84 -10.54 7.09 -9.94
C ILE A 84 -10.55 6.65 -11.41
N HIS A 85 -11.69 6.19 -11.92
CA HIS A 85 -11.83 5.83 -13.34
C HIS A 85 -11.83 7.06 -14.24
N ASP A 86 -12.44 8.17 -13.80
CA ASP A 86 -12.40 9.44 -14.52
C ASP A 86 -10.97 10.02 -14.50
N LEU A 87 -10.27 9.89 -13.37
CA LEU A 87 -8.87 10.29 -13.27
C LEU A 87 -7.98 9.44 -14.18
N ASP A 88 -8.19 8.11 -14.20
CA ASP A 88 -7.46 7.19 -15.07
C ASP A 88 -7.70 7.49 -16.55
N TYR A 89 -8.96 7.75 -16.93
CA TYR A 89 -9.31 8.16 -18.29
C TYR A 89 -8.57 9.45 -18.70
N ARG A 90 -8.56 10.45 -17.83
CA ARG A 90 -7.85 11.73 -18.10
C ARG A 90 -6.33 11.52 -18.20
N ALA A 91 -5.75 10.72 -17.30
CA ALA A 91 -4.32 10.42 -17.33
C ALA A 91 -3.93 9.59 -18.56
N SER A 92 -4.79 8.67 -18.99
CA SER A 92 -4.56 7.84 -20.18
C SER A 92 -4.62 8.63 -21.50
N ALA A 93 -5.40 9.73 -21.53
CA ALA A 93 -5.50 10.59 -22.71
C ALA A 93 -4.20 11.37 -23.02
N GLU A 94 -3.24 11.41 -22.10
CA GLU A 94 -1.91 12.06 -22.25
C GLU A 94 -1.98 13.55 -22.67
N ASN A 95 -3.12 14.21 -22.43
CA ASN A 95 -3.37 15.59 -22.89
C ASN A 95 -3.04 16.66 -21.83
N ALA A 96 -2.71 16.25 -20.60
CA ALA A 96 -2.40 17.19 -19.54
C ALA A 96 -1.03 17.84 -19.78
N PRO A 97 -0.91 19.17 -19.52
CA PRO A 97 0.39 19.85 -19.58
C PRO A 97 1.39 19.16 -18.65
N LYS A 98 2.64 19.09 -19.09
CA LYS A 98 3.70 18.50 -18.25
C LYS A 98 3.82 19.27 -16.94
N ALA A 99 3.77 18.55 -15.84
CA ALA A 99 4.08 19.11 -14.54
C ALA A 99 5.56 19.55 -14.49
N PRO A 100 5.90 20.57 -13.69
CA PRO A 100 7.30 20.96 -13.47
C PRO A 100 8.15 19.78 -13.04
N ALA A 101 9.46 19.86 -13.16
CA ALA A 101 10.39 18.93 -12.53
C ALA A 101 10.10 18.81 -11.03
N PHE A 102 10.70 17.82 -10.36
CA PHE A 102 10.59 17.72 -8.90
C PHE A 102 10.91 19.07 -8.25
N PRO A 103 10.16 19.47 -7.19
CA PRO A 103 10.49 20.69 -6.46
C PRO A 103 11.96 20.65 -6.03
N ALA A 104 12.74 21.68 -6.43
CA ALA A 104 14.19 21.70 -6.20
C ALA A 104 14.56 21.77 -4.70
N ASP A 105 13.62 22.21 -3.88
CA ASP A 105 13.73 22.35 -2.43
C ASP A 105 13.07 21.21 -1.64
N LEU A 106 12.59 20.16 -2.32
CA LEU A 106 12.08 18.94 -1.68
C LEU A 106 13.22 18.19 -1.01
N THR A 107 13.03 17.87 0.27
CA THR A 107 14.01 17.17 1.09
C THR A 107 13.50 15.80 1.54
N GLU A 108 14.40 14.96 2.03
CA GLU A 108 14.03 13.65 2.59
C GLU A 108 13.19 13.76 3.88
N ASP A 109 13.26 14.90 4.57
CA ASP A 109 12.53 15.17 5.82
C ASP A 109 11.14 15.78 5.58
N ASP A 110 10.77 16.10 4.32
CA ASP A 110 9.42 16.54 3.98
C ASP A 110 8.41 15.41 4.18
N VAL A 111 7.23 15.76 4.74
CA VAL A 111 6.13 14.81 4.92
C VAL A 111 5.55 14.45 3.56
N CYS A 112 5.42 13.16 3.28
CA CYS A 112 4.87 12.64 2.02
C CYS A 112 3.58 11.85 2.19
N ALA A 113 3.27 11.39 3.41
CA ALA A 113 2.03 10.66 3.67
C ALA A 113 1.51 10.91 5.09
N LEU A 114 0.18 10.89 5.24
CA LEU A 114 -0.52 10.83 6.53
C LEU A 114 -1.23 9.49 6.62
N ILE A 115 -0.83 8.64 7.56
CA ILE A 115 -1.46 7.34 7.76
C ILE A 115 -2.28 7.38 9.04
N TYR A 116 -3.61 7.31 8.89
CA TYR A 116 -4.54 7.39 10.03
C TYR A 116 -4.67 6.05 10.74
N THR A 117 -4.65 6.11 12.07
CA THR A 117 -4.91 4.98 12.97
C THR A 117 -6.10 5.28 13.86
N SER A 118 -6.81 4.26 14.33
CA SER A 118 -8.00 4.40 15.17
C SER A 118 -7.75 5.05 16.53
N GLY A 119 -6.50 5.27 16.92
CA GLY A 119 -6.11 5.91 18.17
C GLY A 119 -6.75 5.27 19.43
N THR A 120 -6.06 5.27 20.54
CA THR A 120 -6.58 4.76 21.83
C THR A 120 -7.60 5.73 22.49
N THR A 121 -7.71 6.95 21.98
CA THR A 121 -8.54 8.04 22.56
C THR A 121 -9.84 8.31 21.80
N GLY A 122 -10.23 7.45 20.85
CA GLY A 122 -11.53 7.50 20.15
C GLY A 122 -11.55 8.30 18.85
N SER A 123 -10.66 9.28 18.63
CA SER A 123 -10.55 9.99 17.35
C SER A 123 -9.35 9.47 16.56
N PRO A 124 -9.49 9.24 15.25
CA PRO A 124 -8.37 8.87 14.39
C PRO A 124 -7.24 9.91 14.45
N LYS A 125 -6.00 9.45 14.44
CA LYS A 125 -4.80 10.31 14.42
C LYS A 125 -3.98 10.01 13.19
N GLY A 126 -3.57 11.05 12.46
CA GLY A 126 -2.72 10.98 11.28
C GLY A 126 -1.25 10.93 11.65
N ALA A 127 -0.61 9.80 11.39
CA ALA A 127 0.83 9.65 11.52
C ALA A 127 1.51 10.36 10.34
N MET A 128 2.34 11.38 10.59
CA MET A 128 3.12 12.09 9.56
C MET A 128 4.35 11.27 9.19
N ILE A 129 4.43 10.84 7.94
CA ILE A 129 5.52 10.02 7.42
C ILE A 129 6.32 10.82 6.40
N THR A 130 7.62 10.93 6.60
CA THR A 130 8.53 11.60 5.67
C THR A 130 9.01 10.68 4.57
N HIS A 131 9.58 11.23 3.50
CA HIS A 131 10.25 10.44 2.46
C HIS A 131 11.33 9.55 3.06
N LYS A 132 12.16 10.09 3.97
CA LYS A 132 13.21 9.37 4.69
C LYS A 132 12.67 8.17 5.46
N ASN A 133 11.59 8.37 6.24
CA ASN A 133 10.99 7.28 7.00
C ASN A 133 10.58 6.12 6.09
N GLN A 134 9.96 6.41 4.94
CA GLN A 134 9.54 5.37 4.00
C GLN A 134 10.72 4.62 3.40
N VAL A 135 11.71 5.34 2.89
CA VAL A 135 12.89 4.73 2.26
C VAL A 135 13.66 3.88 3.27
N ARG A 136 13.95 4.43 4.46
CA ARG A 136 14.67 3.69 5.51
C ARG A 136 13.95 2.44 5.97
N ASN A 137 12.63 2.53 6.15
CA ASN A 137 11.84 1.36 6.54
C ASN A 137 11.86 0.26 5.45
N VAL A 138 11.78 0.65 4.17
CA VAL A 138 11.90 -0.29 3.05
C VAL A 138 13.29 -0.93 3.04
N GLU A 139 14.36 -0.16 3.17
CA GLU A 139 15.74 -0.67 3.22
C GLU A 139 15.93 -1.70 4.33
N GLN A 140 15.50 -1.38 5.56
CA GLN A 140 15.62 -2.26 6.73
C GLN A 140 14.83 -3.57 6.54
N TYR A 141 13.58 -3.46 6.12
CA TYR A 141 12.71 -4.61 5.91
C TYR A 141 13.24 -5.52 4.78
N THR A 142 13.59 -4.95 3.65
CA THR A 142 14.01 -5.72 2.48
C THR A 142 15.43 -6.30 2.61
N ALA A 143 16.26 -5.77 3.50
CA ALA A 143 17.52 -6.38 3.87
C ALA A 143 17.33 -7.79 4.49
N VAL A 144 16.21 -8.00 5.19
CA VAL A 144 15.84 -9.29 5.80
C VAL A 144 15.13 -10.18 4.78
N VAL A 145 14.10 -9.66 4.12
CA VAL A 145 13.25 -10.44 3.19
C VAL A 145 13.94 -10.71 1.84
N ARG A 146 14.94 -9.92 1.49
CA ARG A 146 15.81 -10.10 0.30
C ARG A 146 15.05 -10.17 -1.02
N PHE A 147 14.32 -9.11 -1.33
CA PHE A 147 13.68 -8.94 -2.62
C PHE A 147 14.68 -8.93 -3.78
N LYS A 148 14.25 -9.44 -4.92
CA LYS A 148 14.99 -9.39 -6.17
C LYS A 148 14.12 -8.83 -7.30
N PRO A 149 14.72 -8.28 -8.37
CA PRO A 149 13.95 -7.73 -9.49
C PRO A 149 13.01 -8.75 -10.18
N GLU A 150 13.40 -10.02 -10.20
CA GLU A 150 12.60 -11.12 -10.77
C GLU A 150 11.43 -11.56 -9.88
N ASP A 151 11.37 -11.10 -8.63
CA ASP A 151 10.32 -11.52 -7.70
C ASP A 151 8.93 -11.02 -8.11
N LYS A 152 7.95 -11.85 -7.78
CA LYS A 152 6.52 -11.57 -7.93
C LYS A 152 5.88 -11.62 -6.55
N VAL A 153 5.54 -10.45 -6.04
CA VAL A 153 5.08 -10.26 -4.66
C VAL A 153 3.56 -10.21 -4.62
N LEU A 154 2.94 -11.09 -3.82
CA LEU A 154 1.48 -11.13 -3.66
C LEU A 154 1.01 -9.92 -2.84
N CYS A 155 0.15 -9.10 -3.44
CA CYS A 155 -0.51 -7.98 -2.79
C CYS A 155 -1.96 -8.32 -2.44
N VAL A 156 -2.18 -9.06 -1.36
CA VAL A 156 -3.50 -9.38 -0.78
C VAL A 156 -3.79 -8.49 0.43
N LEU A 157 -2.77 -7.91 1.03
CA LEU A 157 -2.90 -6.93 2.10
C LEU A 157 -3.48 -5.61 1.57
N PRO A 158 -4.29 -4.89 2.36
CA PRO A 158 -4.77 -3.58 1.95
C PRO A 158 -3.62 -2.61 1.69
N MET A 159 -3.61 -1.97 0.50
CA MET A 159 -2.58 -1.00 0.14
C MET A 159 -2.63 0.28 0.95
N PHE A 160 -3.80 0.64 1.51
CA PHE A 160 -3.96 1.81 2.38
C PHE A 160 -3.32 1.61 3.77
N HIS A 161 -3.09 0.37 4.18
CA HIS A 161 -2.51 0.06 5.50
C HIS A 161 -0.98 0.07 5.41
N CYS A 162 -0.31 0.65 6.41
CA CYS A 162 1.16 0.75 6.45
C CYS A 162 1.86 -0.57 6.13
N TYR A 163 1.37 -1.70 6.63
CA TYR A 163 1.95 -3.02 6.38
C TYR A 163 1.91 -3.37 4.88
N GLY A 164 0.73 -3.30 4.22
CA GLY A 164 0.62 -3.58 2.79
C GLY A 164 1.35 -2.55 1.92
N LEU A 165 1.25 -1.28 2.29
CA LEU A 165 1.93 -0.19 1.58
C LEU A 165 3.45 -0.36 1.61
N THR A 166 4.04 -0.45 2.80
CA THR A 166 5.51 -0.46 2.92
C THR A 166 6.09 -1.78 2.45
N THR A 167 5.54 -2.91 2.93
CA THR A 167 6.19 -4.20 2.68
C THR A 167 5.93 -4.77 1.30
N VAL A 168 4.75 -4.52 0.73
CA VAL A 168 4.43 -5.02 -0.61
C VAL A 168 4.64 -3.95 -1.66
N VAL A 169 3.98 -2.79 -1.55
CA VAL A 169 3.99 -1.79 -2.62
C VAL A 169 5.37 -1.13 -2.74
N LEU A 170 5.82 -0.46 -1.67
CA LEU A 170 7.08 0.29 -1.71
C LEU A 170 8.29 -0.64 -1.80
N GLY A 171 8.27 -1.79 -1.10
CA GLY A 171 9.33 -2.79 -1.20
C GLY A 171 9.50 -3.32 -2.62
N SER A 172 8.40 -3.62 -3.29
CA SER A 172 8.45 -4.09 -4.69
C SER A 172 8.94 -3.00 -5.65
N LEU A 173 8.49 -1.75 -5.47
CA LEU A 173 8.95 -0.63 -6.30
C LEU A 173 10.45 -0.36 -6.12
N TYR A 174 10.93 -0.39 -4.88
CA TYR A 174 12.34 -0.16 -4.55
C TYR A 174 13.27 -1.19 -5.19
N HIS A 175 12.85 -2.45 -5.23
CA HIS A 175 13.63 -3.56 -5.82
C HIS A 175 13.25 -3.90 -7.26
N HIS A 176 12.38 -3.10 -7.90
CA HIS A 176 11.90 -3.34 -9.27
C HIS A 176 11.19 -4.69 -9.47
N SER A 177 10.60 -5.23 -8.39
CA SER A 177 9.85 -6.48 -8.44
C SER A 177 8.43 -6.27 -8.98
N THR A 178 7.77 -7.35 -9.37
CA THR A 178 6.38 -7.32 -9.85
C THR A 178 5.38 -7.42 -8.70
N ILE A 179 4.41 -6.52 -8.64
CA ILE A 179 3.29 -6.59 -7.69
C ILE A 179 2.14 -7.37 -8.33
N VAL A 180 1.76 -8.49 -7.72
CA VAL A 180 0.59 -9.29 -8.13
C VAL A 180 -0.60 -8.91 -7.26
N ILE A 181 -1.48 -8.08 -7.79
CA ILE A 181 -2.59 -7.49 -7.03
C ILE A 181 -3.76 -8.46 -6.94
N LEU A 182 -4.23 -8.71 -5.71
CA LEU A 182 -5.42 -9.50 -5.43
C LEU A 182 -6.33 -8.74 -4.45
N ARG A 183 -7.61 -8.60 -4.80
CA ARG A 183 -8.62 -7.94 -3.94
C ARG A 183 -9.27 -8.92 -2.96
N SER A 184 -9.36 -10.17 -3.35
CA SER A 184 -10.03 -11.22 -2.58
C SER A 184 -9.13 -11.76 -1.46
N LYS A 185 -9.75 -12.10 -0.34
CA LYS A 185 -9.14 -12.84 0.78
C LYS A 185 -9.55 -14.31 0.79
N SER A 186 -10.20 -14.80 -0.28
CA SER A 186 -10.58 -16.21 -0.44
C SER A 186 -9.32 -17.08 -0.59
N PRO A 187 -9.16 -18.13 0.21
CA PRO A 187 -8.02 -19.06 0.08
C PRO A 187 -7.88 -19.64 -1.33
N THR A 188 -9.00 -19.97 -1.96
CA THR A 188 -9.00 -20.52 -3.32
C THR A 188 -8.46 -19.51 -4.34
N GLU A 189 -8.85 -18.23 -4.23
CA GLU A 189 -8.36 -17.20 -5.13
C GLU A 189 -6.90 -16.85 -4.87
N ILE A 190 -6.47 -16.88 -3.60
CA ILE A 190 -5.06 -16.71 -3.23
C ILE A 190 -4.22 -17.82 -3.90
N ILE A 191 -4.63 -19.08 -3.72
CA ILE A 191 -3.95 -20.24 -4.30
C ILE A 191 -3.89 -20.14 -5.83
N ASN A 192 -5.03 -19.89 -6.47
CA ASN A 192 -5.11 -19.75 -7.92
C ASN A 192 -4.22 -18.61 -8.44
N THR A 193 -4.16 -17.49 -7.71
CA THR A 193 -3.32 -16.35 -8.07
C THR A 193 -1.84 -16.70 -7.94
N ILE A 194 -1.44 -17.36 -6.86
CA ILE A 194 -0.05 -17.82 -6.65
C ILE A 194 0.37 -18.73 -7.81
N MET A 195 -0.44 -19.71 -8.15
CA MET A 195 -0.15 -20.65 -9.23
C MET A 195 -0.12 -19.97 -10.60
N LYS A 196 -1.14 -19.16 -10.91
CA LYS A 196 -1.31 -18.50 -12.21
C LYS A 196 -0.17 -17.56 -12.55
N TYR A 197 0.28 -16.78 -11.57
CA TYR A 197 1.31 -15.75 -11.78
C TYR A 197 2.69 -16.17 -11.32
N SER A 198 2.83 -17.39 -10.79
CA SER A 198 4.09 -17.90 -10.22
C SER A 198 4.65 -16.93 -9.17
N VAL A 199 3.82 -16.60 -8.18
CA VAL A 199 4.21 -15.73 -7.06
C VAL A 199 5.40 -16.33 -6.33
N THR A 200 6.37 -15.49 -5.95
CA THR A 200 7.61 -15.91 -5.28
C THR A 200 7.70 -15.45 -3.84
N ILE A 201 7.03 -14.35 -3.48
CA ILE A 201 6.97 -13.82 -2.12
C ILE A 201 5.51 -13.61 -1.71
N ALA A 202 5.10 -14.16 -0.57
CA ALA A 202 3.77 -14.02 -0.01
C ALA A 202 3.82 -13.38 1.38
N ILE A 203 3.30 -12.16 1.49
CA ILE A 203 3.24 -11.38 2.73
C ILE A 203 1.77 -11.29 3.14
N MET A 204 1.42 -11.87 4.29
CA MET A 204 0.04 -12.03 4.71
C MET A 204 -0.10 -11.87 6.23
N VAL A 205 -1.35 -11.97 6.70
CA VAL A 205 -1.68 -11.99 8.13
C VAL A 205 -1.95 -13.42 8.62
N PRO A 206 -1.82 -13.71 9.94
CA PRO A 206 -1.98 -15.07 10.49
C PRO A 206 -3.27 -15.82 10.09
N PRO A 207 -4.46 -15.17 10.02
CA PRO A 207 -5.68 -15.84 9.59
C PRO A 207 -5.60 -16.44 8.18
N LEU A 208 -4.88 -15.79 7.25
CA LEU A 208 -4.72 -16.30 5.88
C LEU A 208 -3.82 -17.53 5.87
N TYR A 209 -2.74 -17.56 6.66
CA TYR A 209 -1.90 -18.74 6.82
C TYR A 209 -2.67 -19.94 7.37
N ASN A 210 -3.53 -19.73 8.38
CA ASN A 210 -4.40 -20.78 8.92
C ASN A 210 -5.37 -21.34 7.86
N LEU A 211 -5.97 -20.46 7.06
CA LEU A 211 -6.88 -20.88 5.98
C LEU A 211 -6.15 -21.67 4.89
N LEU A 212 -4.97 -21.23 4.50
CA LEU A 212 -4.15 -21.90 3.49
C LEU A 212 -3.65 -23.27 3.97
N ALA A 213 -3.21 -23.37 5.24
CA ALA A 213 -2.80 -24.63 5.83
C ALA A 213 -3.90 -25.69 5.83
N ARG A 214 -5.18 -25.26 5.95
CA ARG A 214 -6.34 -26.16 5.94
C ARG A 214 -6.80 -26.57 4.54
N ARG A 215 -6.59 -25.73 3.52
CA ARG A 215 -7.22 -25.86 2.18
C ARG A 215 -6.25 -25.98 1.02
N GLY A 216 -5.00 -25.57 1.20
CA GLY A 216 -4.02 -25.57 0.12
C GLY A 216 -3.44 -26.94 -0.17
N GLU A 217 -3.22 -27.26 -1.43
CA GLU A 217 -2.43 -28.42 -1.83
C GLU A 217 -0.93 -28.10 -1.74
N PRO A 218 -0.06 -29.02 -1.30
CA PRO A 218 1.38 -28.79 -1.19
C PRO A 218 2.01 -28.24 -2.47
N SER A 219 1.55 -28.71 -3.61
CA SER A 219 2.04 -28.26 -4.93
C SER A 219 1.71 -26.81 -5.28
N SER A 220 0.72 -26.22 -4.62
CA SER A 220 0.24 -24.86 -4.94
C SER A 220 1.19 -23.75 -4.52
N MET A 221 2.14 -24.05 -3.60
CA MET A 221 3.09 -23.07 -3.04
C MET A 221 4.52 -23.24 -3.56
N LYS A 222 4.75 -24.10 -4.55
CA LYS A 222 6.10 -24.47 -5.05
C LYS A 222 6.94 -23.29 -5.53
N THR A 223 6.31 -22.24 -6.05
CA THR A 223 7.03 -21.05 -6.55
C THR A 223 7.38 -20.06 -5.46
N VAL A 224 6.71 -20.15 -4.29
CA VAL A 224 6.90 -19.20 -3.21
C VAL A 224 8.08 -19.63 -2.36
N HIS A 225 9.15 -18.85 -2.37
CA HIS A 225 10.33 -19.11 -1.55
C HIS A 225 10.35 -18.33 -0.23
N THR A 226 9.51 -17.31 -0.08
CA THR A 226 9.47 -16.48 1.12
C THR A 226 8.03 -16.21 1.56
N PHE A 227 7.74 -16.60 2.82
CA PHE A 227 6.47 -16.33 3.48
C PHE A 227 6.72 -15.44 4.69
N VAL A 228 5.98 -14.32 4.79
CA VAL A 228 6.08 -13.36 5.89
C VAL A 228 4.71 -13.12 6.51
N SER A 229 4.60 -13.28 7.82
CA SER A 229 3.41 -12.97 8.61
C SER A 229 3.64 -11.71 9.45
N GLY A 230 2.65 -10.84 9.52
CA GLY A 230 2.70 -9.64 10.34
C GLY A 230 1.31 -9.07 10.60
N GLY A 231 1.27 -7.91 11.26
CA GLY A 231 0.01 -7.25 11.66
C GLY A 231 -0.65 -7.85 12.89
N ALA A 232 -0.27 -9.05 13.28
CA ALA A 232 -0.63 -9.72 14.53
C ALA A 232 0.36 -10.85 14.78
N SER A 233 0.48 -11.31 16.04
CA SER A 233 1.33 -12.46 16.37
C SER A 233 0.86 -13.73 15.66
N LEU A 234 1.80 -14.49 15.10
CA LEU A 234 1.53 -15.75 14.42
C LEU A 234 1.45 -16.88 15.46
N PRO A 235 0.26 -17.49 15.71
CA PRO A 235 0.17 -18.58 16.65
C PRO A 235 1.05 -19.77 16.23
N GLN A 236 1.83 -20.31 17.16
CA GLN A 236 2.73 -21.44 16.89
C GLN A 236 2.02 -22.64 16.21
N PRO A 237 0.80 -23.06 16.62
CA PRO A 237 0.08 -24.12 15.91
C PRO A 237 -0.21 -23.81 14.44
N VAL A 238 -0.44 -22.53 14.09
CA VAL A 238 -0.66 -22.11 12.69
C VAL A 238 0.64 -22.20 11.90
N ALA A 239 1.74 -21.71 12.46
CA ALA A 239 3.07 -21.80 11.84
C ALA A 239 3.46 -23.25 11.60
N GLN A 240 3.25 -24.11 12.61
CA GLN A 240 3.54 -25.54 12.53
C GLN A 240 2.70 -26.25 11.47
N SER A 241 1.37 -26.03 11.47
CA SER A 241 0.47 -26.64 10.48
C SER A 241 0.80 -26.20 9.05
N PHE A 242 1.22 -24.93 8.87
CA PHE A 242 1.64 -24.41 7.57
C PHE A 242 2.95 -25.08 7.11
N TYR A 243 3.93 -25.20 8.00
CA TYR A 243 5.19 -25.86 7.73
C TYR A 243 5.00 -27.36 7.38
N GLU A 244 4.20 -28.10 8.16
CA GLU A 244 3.90 -29.51 7.90
C GLU A 244 3.23 -29.73 6.54
N ARG A 245 2.40 -28.77 6.11
CA ARG A 245 1.68 -28.85 4.83
C ARG A 245 2.53 -28.50 3.63
N PHE A 246 3.31 -27.44 3.72
CA PHE A 246 4.00 -26.86 2.56
C PHE A 246 5.52 -26.99 2.59
N GLY A 247 6.11 -27.38 3.72
CA GLY A 247 7.55 -27.50 3.89
C GLY A 247 8.30 -26.16 3.99
N HIS A 248 7.57 -25.05 4.13
CA HIS A 248 8.16 -23.71 4.19
C HIS A 248 7.91 -23.04 5.54
N PRO A 249 8.95 -22.49 6.19
CA PRO A 249 8.77 -21.69 7.40
C PRO A 249 8.13 -20.35 7.05
N VAL A 250 7.33 -19.81 7.99
CA VAL A 250 6.79 -18.47 7.91
C VAL A 250 7.64 -17.57 8.80
N GLN A 251 8.23 -16.53 8.23
CA GLN A 251 8.95 -15.50 8.98
C GLN A 251 7.93 -14.58 9.64
N GLU A 252 8.17 -14.16 10.89
CA GLU A 252 7.30 -13.23 11.58
C GLU A 252 7.92 -11.83 11.61
N GLY A 253 7.16 -10.82 11.14
CA GLY A 253 7.51 -9.43 11.20
C GLY A 253 6.66 -8.67 12.21
N TYR A 254 7.27 -7.84 13.02
CA TYR A 254 6.60 -6.93 13.96
C TYR A 254 6.79 -5.48 13.52
N GLY A 255 5.72 -4.68 13.62
CA GLY A 255 5.76 -3.26 13.36
C GLY A 255 4.45 -2.58 13.77
N LEU A 256 4.54 -1.27 14.00
CA LEU A 256 3.42 -0.39 14.29
C LEU A 256 3.44 0.77 13.29
N THR A 257 2.27 1.34 12.97
CA THR A 257 2.22 2.51 12.08
C THR A 257 3.07 3.67 12.62
N CYS A 258 3.08 3.87 13.93
CA CYS A 258 3.90 4.88 14.59
C CYS A 258 5.42 4.57 14.59
N LEU A 259 5.84 3.33 14.39
CA LEU A 259 7.26 2.99 14.30
C LEU A 259 7.90 3.38 12.95
N LEU A 260 7.10 3.77 11.97
CA LEU A 260 7.62 4.38 10.74
C LEU A 260 8.37 5.69 10.99
N TYR A 261 8.15 6.35 12.14
CA TYR A 261 8.91 7.54 12.54
C TYR A 261 10.28 7.24 13.17
N THR A 262 10.44 6.05 13.78
CA THR A 262 11.56 5.74 14.66
C THR A 262 12.62 4.88 13.98
N SER A 263 12.81 5.07 12.68
CA SER A 263 13.82 4.34 11.92
C SER A 263 15.28 4.59 12.34
N ASP A 264 15.49 5.36 13.41
CA ASP A 264 16.79 5.64 14.01
C ASP A 264 17.06 4.78 15.27
N ALA A 265 16.24 3.76 15.56
CA ALA A 265 16.41 2.87 16.71
C ALA A 265 16.99 1.51 16.30
#